data_4ffe7e668f0e0f8a7817ebfcc0535d9b
#
_entry.id   4ffe7e668f0e0f8a7817ebfcc0535d9b
#
_cell.length_a   1.000
_cell.length_b   1.000
_cell.length_c   1.000
_cell.angle_alpha   90.00
_cell.angle_beta   90.00
_cell.angle_gamma   90.00
#
_symmetry.space_group_name_H-M   'P 1'
#
loop_
_entity.id
_entity.type
_entity.pdbx_description
1 polymer ?
#
loop_
_entity_poly.entity_id
_entity_poly.type
_entity_poly.pdbx_seq_one_letter_code
_entity_poly.pdbx_strand_id
1 'polypeptide(L)'
;MSLALYNHALKDLGLAETPGTRSTPRIKAAIKASATWLNDDDSQTPWCGCIRGLWGLETATGTPPSHFRAASWAKWGKAIPLDPTQWQRGDTIVMGRSGGNHVALFSHLGKNNRVFCLGGNQSNAVTIASFSVSGIWAVRR
;
A
#
# COMPACT_ATOMS: atom_id res chain seq x y z
N MET A 1 -3.58 -5.62 15.77
CA MET A 1 -2.48 -5.70 14.80
C MET A 1 -2.68 -4.77 13.62
N SER A 2 -3.84 -4.80 12.94
CA SER A 2 -4.10 -3.91 11.81
C SER A 2 -4.02 -2.43 12.18
N LEU A 3 -4.56 -2.04 13.33
CA LEU A 3 -4.54 -0.65 13.78
C LEU A 3 -3.13 -0.16 14.09
N ALA A 4 -2.28 -0.99 14.69
CA ALA A 4 -0.89 -0.64 14.96
C ALA A 4 -0.10 -0.43 13.67
N LEU A 5 -0.32 -1.29 12.67
CA LEU A 5 0.25 -1.15 11.34
C LEU A 5 -0.21 0.17 10.69
N TYR A 6 -1.51 0.45 10.75
CA TYR A 6 -2.07 1.67 10.18
C TYR A 6 -1.48 2.92 10.83
N ASN A 7 -1.41 2.94 12.16
CA ASN A 7 -0.85 4.08 12.89
C ASN A 7 0.64 4.28 12.59
N HIS A 8 1.38 3.20 12.37
CA HIS A 8 2.76 3.29 11.94
C HIS A 8 2.87 3.90 10.53
N ALA A 9 2.04 3.44 9.61
CA ALA A 9 2.01 3.96 8.25
C ALA A 9 1.60 5.43 8.18
N LEU A 10 0.73 5.89 9.08
CA LEU A 10 0.32 7.30 9.16
C LEU A 10 1.50 8.25 9.36
N LYS A 11 2.59 7.80 9.95
CA LYS A 11 3.78 8.64 10.15
C LYS A 11 4.40 9.08 8.82
N ASP A 12 4.14 8.34 7.76
CA ASP A 12 4.62 8.66 6.41
C ASP A 12 3.63 9.50 5.59
N LEU A 13 2.48 9.87 6.17
CA LEU A 13 1.50 10.70 5.45
C LEU A 13 2.15 11.97 4.93
N GLY A 14 2.00 12.24 3.63
CA GLY A 14 2.62 13.37 2.97
C GLY A 14 3.99 13.09 2.35
N LEU A 15 4.58 11.93 2.61
CA LEU A 15 5.83 11.53 1.96
C LEU A 15 5.61 11.47 0.45
N ALA A 16 6.41 12.19 -0.32
CA ALA A 16 6.20 12.36 -1.76
C ALA A 16 7.46 12.04 -2.56
N GLU A 17 7.26 11.66 -3.83
CA GLU A 17 8.37 11.50 -4.76
C GLU A 17 9.13 12.82 -4.91
N THR A 18 10.44 12.69 -5.15
CA THR A 18 11.29 13.84 -5.48
C THR A 18 11.40 13.92 -6.99
N PRO A 19 10.99 15.05 -7.61
CA PRO A 19 11.11 15.21 -9.06
C PRO A 19 12.56 15.09 -9.55
N GLY A 20 12.76 14.51 -10.73
CA GLY A 20 14.06 14.35 -11.36
C GLY A 20 14.77 13.08 -10.95
N THR A 21 16.09 13.12 -10.90
CA THR A 21 16.94 11.96 -10.63
C THR A 21 17.19 11.68 -9.15
N ARG A 22 16.68 12.53 -8.27
CA ARG A 22 16.80 12.36 -6.81
C ARG A 22 15.56 11.69 -6.28
N SER A 23 15.74 10.53 -5.68
CA SER A 23 14.65 9.84 -4.99
C SER A 23 14.53 10.32 -3.54
N THR A 24 13.30 10.34 -3.03
CA THR A 24 13.06 10.56 -1.61
C THR A 24 13.70 9.41 -0.83
N PRO A 25 14.61 9.69 0.14
CA PRO A 25 15.39 8.63 0.79
C PRO A 25 14.58 7.49 1.38
N ARG A 26 13.44 7.78 2.00
CA ARG A 26 12.60 6.74 2.59
C ARG A 26 11.91 5.87 1.53
N ILE A 27 11.48 6.46 0.42
CA ILE A 27 10.88 5.70 -0.70
C ILE A 27 11.96 4.84 -1.35
N LYS A 28 13.14 5.39 -1.56
CA LYS A 28 14.29 4.65 -2.07
C LYS A 28 14.64 3.45 -1.19
N ALA A 29 14.65 3.65 0.14
CA ALA A 29 14.87 2.58 1.09
C ALA A 29 13.80 1.49 1.00
N ALA A 30 12.53 1.87 0.82
CA ALA A 30 11.44 0.92 0.65
C ALA A 30 11.61 0.09 -0.62
N ILE A 31 12.00 0.72 -1.72
CA ILE A 31 12.24 0.02 -3.00
C ILE A 31 13.39 -0.99 -2.83
N LYS A 32 14.51 -0.57 -2.25
CA LYS A 32 15.69 -1.45 -2.04
C LYS A 32 15.40 -2.59 -1.07
N ALA A 33 14.61 -2.34 -0.04
CA ALA A 33 14.20 -3.39 0.90
C ALA A 33 13.30 -4.45 0.24
N SER A 34 12.60 -4.08 -0.83
CA SER A 34 11.76 -5.02 -1.60
C SER A 34 12.60 -5.94 -2.47
N ALA A 35 13.49 -5.37 -3.27
CA ALA A 35 14.41 -6.11 -4.12
C ALA A 35 15.58 -5.20 -4.54
N THR A 36 16.79 -5.69 -4.40
CA THR A 36 18.00 -4.90 -4.66
C THR A 36 18.20 -4.59 -6.15
N TRP A 37 17.56 -5.37 -7.03
CA TRP A 37 17.67 -5.21 -8.49
C TRP A 37 16.68 -4.20 -9.06
N LEU A 38 15.69 -3.74 -8.26
CA LEU A 38 14.75 -2.73 -8.72
C LEU A 38 15.43 -1.39 -8.91
N ASN A 39 14.98 -0.64 -9.93
CA ASN A 39 15.37 0.75 -10.09
C ASN A 39 14.87 1.55 -8.88
N ASP A 40 15.77 2.14 -8.14
CA ASP A 40 15.44 2.86 -6.89
C ASP A 40 15.04 4.34 -7.11
N ASP A 41 14.89 4.74 -8.36
CA ASP A 41 14.30 6.03 -8.72
C ASP A 41 12.79 5.94 -8.49
N ASP A 42 12.29 6.69 -7.52
CA ASP A 42 10.90 6.66 -7.10
C ASP A 42 9.92 7.14 -8.18
N SER A 43 10.40 7.89 -9.17
CA SER A 43 9.60 8.31 -10.31
C SER A 43 9.49 7.23 -11.40
N GLN A 44 10.35 6.21 -11.38
CA GLN A 44 10.40 5.15 -12.38
C GLN A 44 9.81 3.83 -11.89
N THR A 45 9.90 3.54 -10.61
CA THR A 45 9.40 2.30 -10.02
C THR A 45 8.11 2.57 -9.25
N PRO A 46 6.99 1.88 -9.59
CA PRO A 46 5.79 1.93 -8.75
C PRO A 46 6.13 1.42 -7.35
N TRP A 47 5.86 2.21 -6.33
CA TRP A 47 6.36 1.91 -4.98
C TRP A 47 5.26 1.64 -3.94
N CYS A 48 4.00 1.47 -4.37
CA CYS A 48 2.91 1.17 -3.43
C CYS A 48 3.15 -0.13 -2.66
N GLY A 49 3.57 -1.19 -3.34
CA GLY A 49 3.92 -2.46 -2.70
C GLY A 49 5.19 -2.35 -1.86
N CYS A 50 6.15 -1.56 -2.33
CA CYS A 50 7.42 -1.36 -1.63
C CYS A 50 7.21 -0.69 -0.27
N ILE A 51 6.47 0.41 -0.21
CA ILE A 51 6.22 1.11 1.06
C ILE A 51 5.32 0.29 1.99
N ARG A 52 4.31 -0.41 1.43
CA ARG A 52 3.50 -1.34 2.22
C ARG A 52 4.37 -2.42 2.87
N GLY A 53 5.34 -2.94 2.12
CA GLY A 53 6.29 -3.92 2.62
C GLY A 53 7.19 -3.36 3.71
N LEU A 54 7.69 -2.15 3.53
CA LEU A 54 8.50 -1.50 4.55
C LEU A 54 7.73 -1.35 5.88
N TRP A 55 6.47 -0.95 5.82
CA TRP A 55 5.62 -0.89 7.01
C TRP A 55 5.45 -2.27 7.66
N GLY A 56 5.32 -3.33 6.85
CA GLY A 56 5.24 -4.70 7.35
C GLY A 56 6.52 -5.17 8.05
N LEU A 57 7.67 -4.83 7.47
CA LEU A 57 8.97 -5.16 8.06
C LEU A 57 9.19 -4.39 9.36
N GLU A 58 8.86 -3.10 9.38
CA GLU A 58 9.06 -2.24 10.56
C GLU A 58 8.12 -2.56 11.71
N THR A 59 6.94 -3.11 11.43
CA THR A 59 5.96 -3.51 12.45
C THR A 59 6.00 -5.00 12.77
N ALA A 60 6.90 -5.76 12.14
CA ALA A 60 7.01 -7.22 12.27
C ALA A 60 5.70 -7.96 11.92
N THR A 61 4.88 -7.40 11.02
CA THR A 61 3.67 -8.06 10.52
C THR A 61 3.94 -8.92 9.29
N GLY A 62 5.14 -8.80 8.72
CA GLY A 62 5.59 -9.64 7.61
C GLY A 62 5.21 -9.11 6.23
N THR A 63 5.72 -9.81 5.23
CA THR A 63 5.51 -9.50 3.81
C THR A 63 5.37 -10.79 3.00
N PRO A 64 4.62 -10.78 1.90
CA PRO A 64 4.63 -11.91 0.96
C PRO A 64 5.93 -11.91 0.13
N PRO A 65 6.26 -13.04 -0.52
CA PRO A 65 7.31 -13.04 -1.54
C PRO A 65 7.00 -12.03 -2.64
N SER A 66 8.03 -11.34 -3.14
CA SER A 66 7.88 -10.31 -4.18
C SER A 66 6.89 -9.21 -3.79
N HIS A 67 6.99 -8.73 -2.57
CA HIS A 67 6.02 -7.77 -2.02
C HIS A 67 6.02 -6.41 -2.73
N PHE A 68 7.02 -6.12 -3.57
CA PHE A 68 7.01 -4.94 -4.43
C PHE A 68 5.84 -4.95 -5.43
N ARG A 69 5.29 -6.13 -5.74
CA ARG A 69 4.12 -6.27 -6.60
C ARG A 69 2.87 -6.19 -5.75
N ALA A 70 1.99 -5.25 -6.07
CA ALA A 70 0.73 -5.09 -5.34
C ALA A 70 -0.09 -6.38 -5.28
N ALA A 71 -0.16 -7.13 -6.40
CA ALA A 71 -0.92 -8.37 -6.47
C ALA A 71 -0.41 -9.46 -5.52
N SER A 72 0.87 -9.44 -5.15
CA SER A 72 1.44 -10.42 -4.21
C SER A 72 0.76 -10.36 -2.85
N TRP A 73 0.24 -9.20 -2.46
CA TRP A 73 -0.44 -9.01 -1.18
C TRP A 73 -1.76 -9.76 -1.07
N ALA A 74 -2.34 -10.18 -2.19
CA ALA A 74 -3.57 -10.99 -2.18
C ALA A 74 -3.37 -12.39 -1.57
N LYS A 75 -2.13 -12.82 -1.40
CA LYS A 75 -1.78 -14.12 -0.80
C LYS A 75 -1.19 -14.00 0.60
N TRP A 76 -1.06 -12.77 1.12
CA TRP A 76 -0.51 -12.51 2.44
C TRP A 76 -1.60 -12.61 3.51
N GLY A 77 -1.20 -13.03 4.72
CA GLY A 77 -2.10 -12.99 5.87
C GLY A 77 -3.36 -13.84 5.69
N LYS A 78 -4.42 -13.42 6.37
CA LYS A 78 -5.72 -14.08 6.38
C LYS A 78 -6.69 -13.36 5.42
N ALA A 79 -7.43 -14.13 4.62
CA ALA A 79 -8.46 -13.57 3.74
C ALA A 79 -9.62 -13.00 4.54
N ILE A 80 -10.05 -11.81 4.18
CA ILE A 80 -11.23 -11.14 4.73
C ILE A 80 -12.27 -11.05 3.61
N PRO A 81 -13.56 -11.26 3.90
CA PRO A 81 -14.61 -11.17 2.89
C PRO A 81 -14.62 -9.82 2.16
N LEU A 82 -15.05 -9.83 0.90
CA LEU A 82 -15.19 -8.61 0.09
C LEU A 82 -16.46 -7.83 0.46
N ASP A 83 -16.66 -7.63 1.74
CA ASP A 83 -17.77 -6.88 2.33
C ASP A 83 -17.18 -5.75 3.19
N PRO A 84 -17.29 -4.49 2.74
CA PRO A 84 -16.67 -3.36 3.44
C PRO A 84 -17.11 -3.20 4.89
N THR A 85 -18.29 -3.70 5.25
CA THR A 85 -18.79 -3.63 6.63
C THR A 85 -17.99 -4.50 7.60
N GLN A 86 -17.21 -5.45 7.07
CA GLN A 86 -16.36 -6.36 7.86
C GLN A 86 -14.90 -5.92 7.90
N TRP A 87 -14.54 -4.87 7.17
CA TRP A 87 -13.16 -4.42 7.12
C TRP A 87 -12.79 -3.59 8.34
N GLN A 88 -11.54 -3.72 8.75
CA GLN A 88 -10.98 -2.97 9.88
C GLN A 88 -9.87 -2.05 9.38
N ARG A 89 -9.74 -0.90 10.03
CA ARG A 89 -8.66 0.04 9.71
C ARG A 89 -7.31 -0.67 9.80
N GLY A 90 -6.53 -0.57 8.72
CA GLY A 90 -5.26 -1.26 8.58
C GLY A 90 -5.33 -2.58 7.83
N ASP A 91 -6.51 -3.06 7.45
CA ASP A 91 -6.60 -4.20 6.53
C ASP A 91 -5.91 -3.87 5.21
N THR A 92 -5.22 -4.85 4.66
CA THR A 92 -4.53 -4.69 3.38
C THR A 92 -5.50 -4.89 2.24
N ILE A 93 -5.62 -3.88 1.40
CA ILE A 93 -6.56 -3.83 0.26
C ILE A 93 -5.75 -3.98 -1.02
N VAL A 94 -6.16 -4.90 -1.88
CA VAL A 94 -5.62 -5.04 -3.24
C VAL A 94 -6.71 -4.72 -4.24
N MET A 95 -6.43 -3.83 -5.16
CA MET A 95 -7.39 -3.35 -6.15
C MET A 95 -6.78 -3.26 -7.53
N GLY A 96 -7.63 -3.33 -8.56
CA GLY A 96 -7.22 -3.06 -9.93
C GLY A 96 -6.89 -1.59 -10.13
N ARG A 97 -5.91 -1.35 -11.00
CA ARG A 97 -5.47 -0.01 -11.37
C ARG A 97 -5.08 -0.05 -12.84
N SER A 98 -5.22 1.07 -13.53
CA SER A 98 -4.77 1.17 -14.92
C SER A 98 -3.31 0.70 -15.04
N GLY A 99 -3.06 -0.31 -15.87
CA GLY A 99 -1.73 -0.89 -16.06
C GLY A 99 -1.30 -1.92 -15.01
N GLY A 100 -2.18 -2.32 -14.08
CA GLY A 100 -1.82 -3.32 -13.07
C GLY A 100 -2.70 -3.31 -11.84
N ASN A 101 -2.08 -3.37 -10.67
CA ASN A 101 -2.75 -3.42 -9.37
C ASN A 101 -2.18 -2.39 -8.40
N HIS A 102 -2.93 -2.12 -7.36
CA HIS A 102 -2.55 -1.21 -6.29
C HIS A 102 -2.80 -1.87 -4.94
N VAL A 103 -1.94 -1.62 -3.98
CA VAL A 103 -2.07 -2.08 -2.59
C VAL A 103 -2.04 -0.90 -1.63
N ALA A 104 -2.93 -0.91 -0.66
CA ALA A 104 -3.05 0.13 0.35
C ALA A 104 -3.65 -0.44 1.63
N LEU A 105 -3.77 0.37 2.66
CA LEU A 105 -4.40 0.01 3.92
C LEU A 105 -5.78 0.67 4.00
N PHE A 106 -6.79 -0.11 4.38
CA PHE A 106 -8.13 0.42 4.60
C PHE A 106 -8.12 1.45 5.72
N SER A 107 -8.72 2.60 5.48
CA SER A 107 -8.88 3.65 6.47
C SER A 107 -10.31 3.70 7.01
N HIS A 108 -11.27 4.04 6.16
CA HIS A 108 -12.68 4.16 6.56
C HIS A 108 -13.60 4.10 5.35
N LEU A 109 -14.87 3.88 5.61
CA LEU A 109 -15.91 3.88 4.58
C LEU A 109 -16.19 5.30 4.10
N GLY A 110 -16.44 5.42 2.80
CA GLY A 110 -16.95 6.63 2.18
C GLY A 110 -18.42 6.49 1.79
N LYS A 111 -18.92 7.46 1.03
CA LYS A 111 -20.26 7.42 0.44
C LYS A 111 -20.23 6.80 -0.94
N ASN A 112 -21.40 6.36 -1.44
CA ASN A 112 -21.56 5.92 -2.84
C ASN A 112 -20.62 4.78 -3.24
N ASN A 113 -20.54 3.74 -2.41
CA ASN A 113 -19.72 2.55 -2.65
C ASN A 113 -18.22 2.88 -2.81
N ARG A 114 -17.75 3.83 -2.01
CA ARG A 114 -16.35 4.21 -1.97
C ARG A 114 -15.74 3.97 -0.60
N VAL A 115 -14.44 3.77 -0.58
CA VAL A 115 -13.65 3.64 0.65
C VAL A 115 -12.44 4.55 0.58
N PHE A 116 -11.90 4.91 1.74
CA PHE A 116 -10.65 5.64 1.84
C PHE A 116 -9.54 4.71 2.26
N CYS A 117 -8.40 4.78 1.57
CA CYS A 117 -7.24 3.94 1.84
C CYS A 117 -5.97 4.78 1.96
N LEU A 118 -5.14 4.40 2.92
CA LEU A 118 -3.81 4.96 3.13
C LEU A 118 -2.81 4.14 2.34
N GLY A 119 -2.11 4.76 1.42
CA GLY A 119 -1.13 4.05 0.60
C GLY A 119 -0.13 4.97 -0.06
N GLY A 120 0.95 4.36 -0.54
CA GLY A 120 1.97 5.04 -1.32
C GLY A 120 1.63 5.07 -2.80
N ASN A 121 2.31 5.94 -3.53
CA ASN A 121 2.13 6.11 -4.97
C ASN A 121 0.68 6.46 -5.34
N GLN A 122 0.03 7.21 -4.48
CA GLN A 122 -1.29 7.79 -4.67
C GLN A 122 -1.09 9.30 -4.94
N SER A 123 -1.20 9.71 -6.21
CA SER A 123 -0.76 11.03 -6.67
C SER A 123 0.71 11.28 -6.32
N ASN A 124 1.56 10.28 -6.52
CA ASN A 124 3.01 10.31 -6.28
C ASN A 124 3.41 10.57 -4.83
N ALA A 125 2.54 10.22 -3.89
CA ALA A 125 2.77 10.46 -2.46
C ALA A 125 2.07 9.38 -1.61
N VAL A 126 2.38 9.37 -0.32
CA VAL A 126 1.59 8.66 0.69
C VAL A 126 0.42 9.56 1.07
N THR A 127 -0.78 9.11 0.75
CA THR A 127 -2.01 9.85 1.02
C THR A 127 -3.12 8.93 1.52
N ILE A 128 -4.18 9.52 2.04
CA ILE A 128 -5.46 8.85 2.23
C ILE A 128 -6.35 9.27 1.06
N ALA A 129 -6.68 8.33 0.18
CA ALA A 129 -7.40 8.61 -1.06
C ALA A 129 -8.65 7.73 -1.17
N SER A 130 -9.62 8.19 -1.97
CA SER A 130 -10.90 7.52 -2.19
C SER A 130 -10.80 6.56 -3.37
N PHE A 131 -11.36 5.35 -3.19
CA PHE A 131 -11.39 4.32 -4.23
C PHE A 131 -12.78 3.68 -4.30
N SER A 132 -13.16 3.20 -5.48
CA SER A 132 -14.38 2.42 -5.65
C SER A 132 -14.22 1.02 -5.05
N VAL A 133 -15.19 0.57 -4.28
CA VAL A 133 -15.22 -0.81 -3.77
C VAL A 133 -15.22 -1.83 -4.89
N SER A 134 -15.83 -1.52 -6.03
CA SER A 134 -15.92 -2.46 -7.16
C SER A 134 -14.57 -2.85 -7.76
N GLY A 135 -13.54 -2.04 -7.58
CA GLY A 135 -12.18 -2.37 -8.05
C GLY A 135 -11.38 -3.24 -7.08
N ILE A 136 -11.86 -3.43 -5.87
CA ILE A 136 -11.16 -4.21 -4.84
C ILE A 136 -11.46 -5.69 -5.03
N TRP A 137 -10.39 -6.50 -5.12
CA TRP A 137 -10.54 -7.93 -5.37
C TRP A 137 -9.88 -8.81 -4.32
N ALA A 138 -9.16 -8.25 -3.37
CA ALA A 138 -8.64 -9.00 -2.21
C ALA A 138 -8.51 -8.07 -1.00
N VAL A 139 -8.85 -8.60 0.17
CA VAL A 139 -8.66 -7.95 1.46
C VAL A 139 -8.00 -8.94 2.40
N ARG A 140 -6.93 -8.54 3.07
CA ARG A 140 -6.09 -9.42 3.92
C ARG A 140 -5.82 -8.75 5.27
N ARG A 141 -5.67 -9.62 6.29
CA ARG A 141 -5.38 -9.16 7.67
C ARG A 141 -4.30 -10.00 8.33
#